data_ee985a9b42f8723c0bfe734c32151635
#
_entry.id   ee985a9b42f8723c0bfe734c32151635
#
_cell.length_a   1.000
_cell.length_b   1.000
_cell.length_c   1.000
_cell.angle_alpha   90.00
_cell.angle_beta   90.00
_cell.angle_gamma   90.00
#
_symmetry.space_group_name_H-M   'P 1'
#
loop_
_entity.id
_entity.type
_entity.pdbx_description
1 polymer ?
#
loop_
_entity_poly.entity_id
_entity_poly.type
_entity_poly.pdbx_seq_one_letter_code
_entity_poly.pdbx_strand_id
1 'polypeptide(L)'
;MELSKKNILSLIEKNKKKDFKIINLNIFGSEILLDIETNNPTLQSKKNIENSIKEIISENFIEKVELKINFKVEKTESPQNQIKGNPIKGIQNVIAIASGKGGVGKSTVTSNIAITLSKMGFKVGILDADIYGPSIPIMFDIANERPLSVNVDGKNKMKPIESYGVKILSIGFFTKPDQAVIWRGPMASKALNQMIFDATWGELDFLLVDLPPGTGDIHLSILQALPVTGSVIISTPQNIALADARKGIAMFNQKSINVPVLGIVENMAYFTDRKSTRLNSSHLVIS
;
A
#
# COMPACT_ATOMS: atom_id res chain seq x y z
N MET A 1 18.93 -17.79 33.96
CA MET A 1 19.85 -16.67 33.63
C MET A 1 19.18 -15.40 34.09
N GLU A 2 19.91 -14.38 34.61
CA GLU A 2 19.32 -13.12 35.04
C GLU A 2 18.86 -12.29 33.82
N LEU A 3 17.68 -11.67 33.90
CA LEU A 3 17.07 -10.90 32.83
C LEU A 3 17.80 -9.56 32.70
N SER A 4 18.81 -9.49 31.84
CA SER A 4 19.58 -8.28 31.58
C SER A 4 19.72 -8.02 30.08
N LYS A 5 19.83 -6.73 29.72
CA LYS A 5 20.01 -6.28 28.32
C LYS A 5 21.21 -6.96 27.64
N LYS A 6 22.32 -7.11 28.37
CA LYS A 6 23.54 -7.74 27.87
C LYS A 6 23.34 -9.24 27.59
N ASN A 7 22.65 -9.95 28.49
CA ASN A 7 22.41 -11.38 28.36
C ASN A 7 21.47 -11.67 27.17
N ILE A 8 20.40 -10.90 27.04
CA ILE A 8 19.44 -11.06 25.92
C ILE A 8 20.12 -10.79 24.58
N LEU A 9 20.85 -9.67 24.46
CA LEU A 9 21.57 -9.35 23.21
C LEU A 9 22.56 -10.44 22.83
N SER A 10 23.37 -10.93 23.79
CA SER A 10 24.37 -11.97 23.51
C SER A 10 23.72 -13.29 23.09
N LEU A 11 22.57 -13.66 23.68
CA LEU A 11 21.84 -14.87 23.33
C LEU A 11 21.22 -14.78 21.93
N ILE A 12 20.57 -13.65 21.62
CA ILE A 12 19.98 -13.43 20.30
C ILE A 12 21.09 -13.38 19.25
N GLU A 13 22.20 -12.68 19.48
CA GLU A 13 23.31 -12.58 18.53
C GLU A 13 23.99 -13.93 18.27
N LYS A 14 24.12 -14.77 19.29
CA LYS A 14 24.71 -16.11 19.16
C LYS A 14 23.83 -17.07 18.35
N ASN A 15 22.51 -16.92 18.43
CA ASN A 15 21.54 -17.85 17.83
C ASN A 15 20.81 -17.27 16.60
N LYS A 16 21.03 -15.99 16.24
CA LYS A 16 20.35 -15.39 15.10
C LYS A 16 20.84 -15.94 13.75
N LYS A 17 19.91 -16.28 12.88
CA LYS A 17 20.15 -16.38 11.45
C LYS A 17 20.24 -14.94 10.90
N LYS A 18 21.14 -14.66 9.95
CA LYS A 18 21.59 -13.31 9.49
C LYS A 18 20.55 -12.33 8.96
N ASP A 19 19.25 -12.48 9.19
CA ASP A 19 18.20 -11.81 8.45
C ASP A 19 17.68 -10.51 9.10
N PHE A 20 18.23 -10.11 10.26
CA PHE A 20 17.80 -8.90 10.96
C PHE A 20 18.89 -8.29 11.85
N LYS A 21 18.75 -7.00 12.15
CA LYS A 21 19.61 -6.24 13.07
C LYS A 21 18.78 -5.68 14.22
N ILE A 22 19.25 -5.85 15.45
CA ILE A 22 18.64 -5.22 16.62
C ILE A 22 19.12 -3.78 16.67
N ILE A 23 18.19 -2.81 16.62
CA ILE A 23 18.47 -1.39 16.74
C ILE A 23 18.47 -0.98 18.20
N ASN A 24 17.44 -1.44 18.95
CA ASN A 24 17.27 -1.07 20.35
C ASN A 24 16.64 -2.24 21.13
N LEU A 25 16.96 -2.31 22.42
CA LEU A 25 16.37 -3.25 23.36
C LEU A 25 16.13 -2.53 24.68
N ASN A 26 14.89 -2.55 25.16
CA ASN A 26 14.50 -2.02 26.46
C ASN A 26 13.79 -3.09 27.27
N ILE A 27 14.00 -3.10 28.58
CA ILE A 27 13.38 -4.04 29.53
C ILE A 27 12.65 -3.21 30.57
N PHE A 28 11.36 -3.49 30.75
CA PHE A 28 10.49 -2.87 31.74
C PHE A 28 9.85 -3.96 32.61
N GLY A 29 10.51 -4.32 33.71
CA GLY A 29 10.08 -5.46 34.53
C GLY A 29 10.14 -6.77 33.75
N SER A 30 8.98 -7.39 33.51
CA SER A 30 8.82 -8.62 32.70
C SER A 30 8.56 -8.35 31.22
N GLU A 31 8.49 -7.10 30.78
CA GLU A 31 8.24 -6.74 29.37
C GLU A 31 9.57 -6.41 28.67
N ILE A 32 9.80 -7.03 27.50
CA ILE A 32 10.93 -6.78 26.63
C ILE A 32 10.42 -6.08 25.37
N LEU A 33 10.92 -4.88 25.09
CA LEU A 33 10.67 -4.14 23.86
C LEU A 33 11.90 -4.20 22.95
N LEU A 34 11.72 -4.75 21.75
CA LEU A 34 12.77 -4.88 20.73
C LEU A 34 12.43 -4.05 19.49
N ASP A 35 13.36 -3.19 19.07
CA ASP A 35 13.30 -2.55 17.75
C ASP A 35 14.25 -3.30 16.81
N ILE A 36 13.71 -3.89 15.77
CA ILE A 36 14.43 -4.73 14.80
C ILE A 36 14.36 -4.10 13.41
N GLU A 37 15.51 -3.99 12.75
CA GLU A 37 15.63 -3.64 11.34
C GLU A 37 15.80 -4.90 10.49
N THR A 38 15.02 -5.02 9.41
CA THR A 38 15.09 -6.14 8.48
C THR A 38 15.03 -5.66 7.03
N ASN A 39 15.75 -6.34 6.15
CA ASN A 39 15.69 -6.14 4.70
C ASN A 39 14.57 -6.97 4.04
N ASN A 40 13.96 -7.91 4.78
CA ASN A 40 12.81 -8.70 4.30
C ASN A 40 11.57 -8.45 5.18
N PRO A 41 10.77 -7.42 4.85
CA PRO A 41 9.65 -6.98 5.68
C PRO A 41 8.36 -7.80 5.50
N THR A 42 8.39 -8.95 4.83
CA THR A 42 7.20 -9.80 4.65
C THR A 42 6.62 -10.27 5.98
N LEU A 43 5.30 -10.43 6.04
CA LEU A 43 4.62 -10.90 7.26
C LEU A 43 5.16 -12.26 7.73
N GLN A 44 5.51 -13.14 6.78
CA GLN A 44 6.09 -14.44 7.09
C GLN A 44 7.48 -14.30 7.72
N SER A 45 8.34 -13.43 7.18
CA SER A 45 9.66 -13.16 7.74
C SER A 45 9.57 -12.58 9.16
N LYS A 46 8.69 -11.60 9.38
CA LYS A 46 8.45 -11.01 10.71
C LYS A 46 8.00 -12.06 11.72
N LYS A 47 7.05 -12.92 11.34
CA LYS A 47 6.54 -13.98 12.21
C LYS A 47 7.62 -15.03 12.52
N ASN A 48 8.46 -15.36 11.55
CA ASN A 48 9.59 -16.27 11.77
C ASN A 48 10.62 -15.66 12.73
N ILE A 49 10.96 -14.38 12.58
CA ILE A 49 11.87 -13.68 13.49
C ILE A 49 11.27 -13.63 14.90
N GLU A 50 10.00 -13.26 15.02
CA GLU A 50 9.29 -13.19 16.30
C GLU A 50 9.28 -14.54 17.03
N ASN A 51 8.95 -15.62 16.33
CA ASN A 51 8.93 -16.97 16.89
C ASN A 51 10.33 -17.41 17.32
N SER A 52 11.35 -17.18 16.49
CA SER A 52 12.74 -17.53 16.82
C SER A 52 13.22 -16.79 18.08
N ILE A 53 12.91 -15.50 18.23
CA ILE A 53 13.29 -14.75 19.43
C ILE A 53 12.50 -15.22 20.66
N LYS A 54 11.20 -15.53 20.49
CA LYS A 54 10.39 -16.10 21.59
C LYS A 54 10.94 -17.44 22.08
N GLU A 55 11.35 -18.31 21.17
CA GLU A 55 12.00 -19.61 21.51
C GLU A 55 13.29 -19.38 22.29
N ILE A 56 14.20 -18.53 21.80
CA ILE A 56 15.47 -18.20 22.48
C ILE A 56 15.22 -17.67 23.90
N ILE A 57 14.23 -16.79 24.08
CA ILE A 57 13.91 -16.21 25.39
C ILE A 57 13.29 -17.26 26.31
N SER A 58 12.33 -18.05 25.83
CA SER A 58 11.64 -19.05 26.65
C SER A 58 12.55 -20.20 27.11
N GLU A 59 13.55 -20.59 26.33
CA GLU A 59 14.52 -21.62 26.68
C GLU A 59 15.56 -21.19 27.74
N ASN A 60 15.86 -19.87 27.79
CA ASN A 60 16.97 -19.38 28.61
C ASN A 60 16.54 -18.60 29.86
N PHE A 61 15.24 -18.16 29.92
CA PHE A 61 14.70 -17.46 31.08
C PHE A 61 13.48 -18.18 31.65
N ILE A 62 13.48 -18.35 32.97
CA ILE A 62 12.43 -19.10 33.71
C ILE A 62 11.20 -18.21 33.95
N GLU A 63 11.36 -16.88 33.96
CA GLU A 63 10.27 -15.93 34.17
C GLU A 63 9.43 -15.78 32.90
N LYS A 64 8.11 -15.63 33.10
CA LYS A 64 7.16 -15.37 32.01
C LYS A 64 7.40 -13.95 31.48
N VAL A 65 8.05 -13.83 30.32
CA VAL A 65 8.42 -12.55 29.72
C VAL A 65 7.43 -12.21 28.59
N GLU A 66 6.92 -11.01 28.60
CA GLU A 66 6.11 -10.46 27.49
C GLU A 66 7.03 -9.79 26.47
N LEU A 67 7.03 -10.28 25.23
CA LEU A 67 7.88 -9.78 24.15
C LEU A 67 7.07 -8.92 23.17
N LYS A 68 7.47 -7.66 23.01
CA LYS A 68 6.96 -6.76 21.98
C LYS A 68 8.06 -6.40 21.00
N ILE A 69 7.82 -6.63 19.71
CA ILE A 69 8.78 -6.37 18.64
C ILE A 69 8.23 -5.32 17.68
N ASN A 70 8.99 -4.24 17.52
CA ASN A 70 8.76 -3.23 16.50
C ASN A 70 9.71 -3.48 15.32
N PHE A 71 9.16 -3.62 14.12
CA PHE A 71 9.95 -3.82 12.92
C PHE A 71 10.13 -2.50 12.15
N LYS A 72 11.37 -2.16 11.85
CA LYS A 72 11.77 -1.12 10.90
C LYS A 72 12.29 -1.78 9.63
N VAL A 73 12.08 -1.13 8.50
CA VAL A 73 12.56 -1.61 7.20
C VAL A 73 13.83 -0.88 6.85
N GLU A 74 14.87 -1.63 6.48
CA GLU A 74 16.10 -1.04 5.95
C GLU A 74 15.78 -0.37 4.60
N LYS A 75 16.05 0.94 4.51
CA LYS A 75 15.82 1.70 3.27
C LYS A 75 17.00 1.49 2.34
N THR A 76 16.85 0.64 1.35
CA THR A 76 17.80 0.56 0.23
C THR A 76 17.54 1.72 -0.72
N GLU A 77 18.56 2.51 -1.04
CA GLU A 77 18.49 3.51 -2.11
C GLU A 77 18.25 2.78 -3.44
N SER A 78 17.06 2.97 -4.00
CA SER A 78 16.73 2.44 -5.32
C SER A 78 17.50 3.22 -6.39
N PRO A 79 18.04 2.58 -7.46
CA PRO A 79 18.61 3.29 -8.57
C PRO A 79 17.56 4.23 -9.17
N GLN A 80 17.89 5.51 -9.29
CA GLN A 80 17.03 6.53 -9.91
C GLN A 80 16.87 6.21 -11.39
N ASN A 81 15.87 5.41 -11.75
CA ASN A 81 15.37 5.39 -13.11
C ASN A 81 14.86 6.79 -13.44
N GLN A 82 15.05 7.26 -14.68
CA GLN A 82 14.51 8.54 -15.14
C GLN A 82 12.98 8.46 -15.11
N ILE A 83 12.40 8.83 -13.96
CA ILE A 83 10.96 8.83 -13.72
C ILE A 83 10.40 10.06 -14.43
N LYS A 84 9.41 9.85 -15.32
CA LYS A 84 8.65 10.95 -15.93
C LYS A 84 7.66 11.50 -14.91
N GLY A 85 7.34 12.76 -14.98
CA GLY A 85 6.45 13.46 -14.06
C GLY A 85 7.19 14.34 -13.04
N ASN A 86 6.44 15.16 -12.33
CA ASN A 86 6.99 16.07 -11.34
C ASN A 86 7.24 15.34 -10.01
N PRO A 87 8.44 15.40 -9.44
CA PRO A 87 8.71 14.79 -8.14
C PRO A 87 7.76 15.33 -7.06
N ILE A 88 7.24 14.44 -6.23
CA ILE A 88 6.44 14.83 -5.07
C ILE A 88 7.36 14.77 -3.85
N LYS A 89 7.57 15.92 -3.21
CA LYS A 89 8.48 16.04 -2.08
C LYS A 89 8.11 15.06 -0.95
N GLY A 90 9.06 14.24 -0.53
CA GLY A 90 8.89 13.29 0.57
C GLY A 90 8.31 11.92 0.16
N ILE A 91 7.94 11.70 -1.11
CA ILE A 91 7.41 10.42 -1.59
C ILE A 91 8.50 9.69 -2.37
N GLN A 92 8.81 8.46 -1.96
CA GLN A 92 9.88 7.66 -2.58
C GLN A 92 9.38 6.87 -3.79
N ASN A 93 8.23 6.20 -3.67
CA ASN A 93 7.67 5.36 -4.71
C ASN A 93 6.20 5.69 -4.95
N VAL A 94 5.82 5.85 -6.19
CA VAL A 94 4.43 6.03 -6.63
C VAL A 94 4.03 4.81 -7.45
N ILE A 95 3.08 4.03 -6.94
CA ILE A 95 2.62 2.79 -7.58
C ILE A 95 1.20 2.98 -8.09
N ALA A 96 1.03 2.88 -9.41
CA ALA A 96 -0.28 2.93 -10.04
C ALA A 96 -0.99 1.57 -9.93
N ILE A 97 -2.19 1.55 -9.38
CA ILE A 97 -3.06 0.37 -9.36
C ILE A 97 -4.14 0.57 -10.42
N ALA A 98 -4.14 -0.29 -11.42
CA ALA A 98 -5.00 -0.16 -12.59
C ALA A 98 -5.78 -1.44 -12.86
N SER A 99 -6.88 -1.29 -13.60
CA SER A 99 -7.63 -2.42 -14.13
C SER A 99 -8.18 -2.07 -15.51
N GLY A 100 -8.19 -3.02 -16.41
CA GLY A 100 -8.77 -2.84 -17.74
C GLY A 100 -10.31 -2.74 -17.71
N LYS A 101 -10.95 -3.24 -16.63
CA LYS A 101 -12.40 -3.31 -16.48
C LYS A 101 -12.81 -2.93 -15.05
N GLY A 102 -14.01 -2.37 -14.91
CA GLY A 102 -14.62 -2.14 -13.59
C GLY A 102 -15.09 -3.44 -12.93
N GLY A 103 -15.20 -3.44 -11.59
CA GLY A 103 -15.74 -4.57 -10.84
C GLY A 103 -14.78 -5.74 -10.60
N VAL A 104 -13.50 -5.63 -10.95
CA VAL A 104 -12.48 -6.66 -10.68
C VAL A 104 -11.90 -6.61 -9.27
N GLY A 105 -12.35 -5.69 -8.42
CA GLY A 105 -11.86 -5.51 -7.06
C GLY A 105 -10.58 -4.69 -6.93
N LYS A 106 -10.31 -3.79 -7.87
CA LYS A 106 -9.15 -2.90 -7.89
C LYS A 106 -8.94 -2.19 -6.54
N SER A 107 -9.92 -1.41 -6.09
CA SER A 107 -9.84 -0.63 -4.85
C SER A 107 -9.73 -1.52 -3.59
N THR A 108 -10.35 -2.71 -3.60
CA THR A 108 -10.18 -3.71 -2.53
C THR A 108 -8.73 -4.19 -2.46
N VAL A 109 -8.12 -4.50 -3.59
CA VAL A 109 -6.71 -4.91 -3.65
C VAL A 109 -5.80 -3.74 -3.23
N THR A 110 -6.06 -2.52 -3.72
CA THR A 110 -5.34 -1.29 -3.31
C THR A 110 -5.34 -1.13 -1.79
N SER A 111 -6.52 -1.22 -1.16
CA SER A 111 -6.69 -1.09 0.30
C SER A 111 -5.89 -2.16 1.05
N ASN A 112 -5.98 -3.42 0.61
CA ASN A 112 -5.26 -4.52 1.25
C ASN A 112 -3.73 -4.40 1.10
N ILE A 113 -3.23 -3.97 -0.06
CA ILE A 113 -1.81 -3.69 -0.26
C ILE A 113 -1.36 -2.58 0.69
N ALA A 114 -2.11 -1.46 0.77
CA ALA A 114 -1.77 -0.33 1.62
C ALA A 114 -1.68 -0.73 3.10
N ILE A 115 -2.70 -1.41 3.62
CA ILE A 115 -2.74 -1.87 5.01
C ILE A 115 -1.61 -2.87 5.27
N THR A 116 -1.34 -3.78 4.33
CA THR A 116 -0.27 -4.76 4.47
C THR A 116 1.09 -4.08 4.54
N LEU A 117 1.38 -3.15 3.63
CA LEU A 117 2.61 -2.36 3.65
C LEU A 117 2.75 -1.54 4.95
N SER A 118 1.66 -0.93 5.42
CA SER A 118 1.65 -0.21 6.71
C SER A 118 1.97 -1.15 7.87
N LYS A 119 1.36 -2.35 7.93
CA LYS A 119 1.68 -3.38 8.94
C LYS A 119 3.13 -3.89 8.84
N MET A 120 3.74 -3.82 7.68
CA MET A 120 5.16 -4.13 7.46
C MET A 120 6.10 -3.01 7.95
N GLY A 121 5.57 -1.86 8.35
CA GLY A 121 6.32 -0.73 8.89
C GLY A 121 6.67 0.35 7.87
N PHE A 122 6.12 0.27 6.65
CA PHE A 122 6.25 1.34 5.67
C PHE A 122 5.27 2.49 5.93
N LYS A 123 5.67 3.70 5.58
CA LYS A 123 4.80 4.87 5.53
C LYS A 123 4.05 4.86 4.20
N VAL A 124 2.74 4.71 4.24
CA VAL A 124 1.91 4.48 3.05
C VAL A 124 0.83 5.55 2.92
N GLY A 125 0.62 5.99 1.67
CA GLY A 125 -0.51 6.82 1.28
C GLY A 125 -1.35 6.15 0.18
N ILE A 126 -2.62 6.52 0.11
CA ILE A 126 -3.52 6.20 -1.00
C ILE A 126 -4.04 7.50 -1.60
N LEU A 127 -3.89 7.63 -2.91
CA LEU A 127 -4.59 8.61 -3.74
C LEU A 127 -5.68 7.87 -4.50
N ASP A 128 -6.93 8.02 -4.07
CA ASP A 128 -8.10 7.48 -4.79
C ASP A 128 -8.49 8.46 -5.90
N ALA A 129 -8.13 8.11 -7.11
CA ALA A 129 -8.37 8.87 -8.32
C ALA A 129 -9.55 8.31 -9.15
N ASP A 130 -10.30 7.35 -8.62
CA ASP A 130 -11.46 6.78 -9.31
C ASP A 130 -12.66 7.74 -9.26
N ILE A 131 -12.77 8.58 -10.30
CA ILE A 131 -13.83 9.60 -10.42
C ILE A 131 -15.22 9.01 -10.65
N TYR A 132 -15.30 7.73 -11.05
CA TYR A 132 -16.57 7.07 -11.36
C TYR A 132 -17.17 6.37 -10.14
N GLY A 133 -16.33 5.88 -9.24
CA GLY A 133 -16.79 5.17 -8.06
C GLY A 133 -15.75 5.18 -6.94
N PRO A 134 -15.48 6.36 -6.33
CA PRO A 134 -14.49 6.48 -5.27
C PRO A 134 -14.94 5.67 -4.05
N SER A 135 -14.36 4.52 -3.84
CA SER A 135 -14.77 3.56 -2.81
C SER A 135 -13.82 3.49 -1.61
N ILE A 136 -12.62 4.02 -1.73
CA ILE A 136 -11.60 4.01 -0.66
C ILE A 136 -12.11 4.66 0.64
N PRO A 137 -12.83 5.81 0.63
CA PRO A 137 -13.35 6.39 1.87
C PRO A 137 -14.31 5.47 2.63
N ILE A 138 -15.12 4.68 1.93
CA ILE A 138 -16.03 3.70 2.55
C ILE A 138 -15.25 2.54 3.15
N MET A 139 -14.23 2.03 2.44
CA MET A 139 -13.40 0.90 2.90
C MET A 139 -12.56 1.22 4.13
N PHE A 140 -12.27 2.51 4.36
CA PHE A 140 -11.47 2.99 5.48
C PHE A 140 -12.29 3.67 6.58
N ASP A 141 -13.63 3.53 6.55
CA ASP A 141 -14.57 4.11 7.53
C ASP A 141 -14.48 5.65 7.68
N ILE A 142 -14.10 6.35 6.60
CA ILE A 142 -13.90 7.81 6.56
C ILE A 142 -14.78 8.50 5.53
N ALA A 143 -15.88 7.88 5.09
CA ALA A 143 -16.76 8.42 4.04
C ALA A 143 -17.37 9.78 4.41
N ASN A 144 -17.59 10.04 5.70
CA ASN A 144 -18.14 11.28 6.22
C ASN A 144 -17.10 12.33 6.59
N GLU A 145 -15.81 11.98 6.52
CA GLU A 145 -14.74 12.91 6.82
C GLU A 145 -14.39 13.80 5.63
N ARG A 146 -13.72 14.91 5.92
CA ARG A 146 -13.23 15.84 4.89
C ARG A 146 -11.79 16.23 5.23
N PRO A 147 -10.91 16.30 4.21
CA PRO A 147 -9.53 16.76 4.39
C PRO A 147 -9.54 18.21 4.93
N LEU A 148 -8.71 18.44 5.95
CA LEU A 148 -8.55 19.78 6.50
C LEU A 148 -7.64 20.61 5.61
N SER A 149 -7.95 21.92 5.49
CA SER A 149 -7.03 22.88 4.91
C SER A 149 -6.06 23.37 5.97
N VAL A 150 -4.76 23.24 5.71
CA VAL A 150 -3.68 23.70 6.59
C VAL A 150 -2.80 24.71 5.86
N ASN A 151 -2.38 25.77 6.55
CA ASN A 151 -1.44 26.74 5.97
C ASN A 151 -0.01 26.21 6.15
N VAL A 152 0.71 26.06 5.04
CA VAL A 152 2.12 25.67 5.03
C VAL A 152 2.86 26.69 4.14
N ASP A 153 3.79 27.41 4.72
CA ASP A 153 4.57 28.45 4.03
C ASP A 153 3.71 29.48 3.27
N GLY A 154 2.59 29.93 3.88
CA GLY A 154 1.68 30.89 3.31
C GLY A 154 0.74 30.33 2.24
N LYS A 155 0.77 29.03 1.97
CA LYS A 155 -0.13 28.34 1.01
C LYS A 155 -1.09 27.42 1.73
N ASN A 156 -2.34 27.43 1.33
CA ASN A 156 -3.34 26.48 1.80
C ASN A 156 -3.11 25.13 1.13
N LYS A 157 -2.85 24.10 1.94
CA LYS A 157 -2.65 22.73 1.50
C LYS A 157 -3.67 21.79 2.14
N MET A 158 -3.98 20.68 1.47
CA MET A 158 -4.84 19.64 2.00
C MET A 158 -4.05 18.71 2.91
N LYS A 159 -4.56 18.46 4.12
CA LYS A 159 -4.02 17.44 5.02
C LYS A 159 -4.73 16.11 4.73
N PRO A 160 -4.00 15.06 4.31
CA PRO A 160 -4.58 13.73 4.13
C PRO A 160 -5.24 13.24 5.42
N ILE A 161 -6.32 12.47 5.29
CA ILE A 161 -6.97 11.79 6.41
C ILE A 161 -6.16 10.53 6.73
N GLU A 162 -5.95 10.25 8.00
CA GLU A 162 -5.24 9.04 8.43
C GLU A 162 -6.22 8.03 8.99
N SER A 163 -6.24 6.82 8.41
CA SER A 163 -7.02 5.70 8.89
C SER A 163 -6.24 4.40 8.73
N TYR A 164 -6.29 3.52 9.73
CA TYR A 164 -5.55 2.25 9.78
C TYR A 164 -4.04 2.38 9.48
N GLY A 165 -3.42 3.50 9.85
CA GLY A 165 -2.00 3.79 9.61
C GLY A 165 -1.66 4.16 8.16
N VAL A 166 -2.66 4.52 7.36
CA VAL A 166 -2.53 4.93 5.96
C VAL A 166 -3.04 6.35 5.79
N LYS A 167 -2.30 7.20 5.05
CA LYS A 167 -2.74 8.55 4.67
C LYS A 167 -3.57 8.50 3.40
N ILE A 168 -4.75 9.13 3.40
CA ILE A 168 -5.72 8.97 2.32
C ILE A 168 -6.20 10.32 1.82
N LEU A 169 -6.17 10.50 0.50
CA LEU A 169 -6.96 11.49 -0.21
C LEU A 169 -7.78 10.79 -1.29
N SER A 170 -9.04 11.16 -1.40
CA SER A 170 -9.97 10.62 -2.39
C SER A 170 -10.71 11.75 -3.08
N ILE A 171 -10.92 11.59 -4.38
CA ILE A 171 -11.81 12.47 -5.14
C ILE A 171 -13.24 12.45 -4.58
N GLY A 172 -13.61 11.36 -3.90
CA GLY A 172 -14.89 11.19 -3.21
C GLY A 172 -15.12 12.18 -2.07
N PHE A 173 -14.07 12.76 -1.48
CA PHE A 173 -14.23 13.80 -0.45
C PHE A 173 -14.79 15.11 -0.97
N PHE A 174 -14.74 15.34 -2.28
CA PHE A 174 -15.21 16.56 -2.95
C PHE A 174 -16.61 16.40 -3.54
N THR A 175 -17.23 15.25 -3.38
CA THR A 175 -18.59 14.96 -3.82
C THR A 175 -19.49 14.73 -2.63
N LYS A 176 -20.77 15.13 -2.75
CA LYS A 176 -21.79 14.73 -1.78
C LYS A 176 -22.31 13.34 -2.16
N PRO A 177 -22.60 12.45 -1.19
CA PRO A 177 -23.09 11.10 -1.48
C PRO A 177 -24.32 11.07 -2.39
N ASP A 178 -25.21 12.04 -2.23
CA ASP A 178 -26.49 12.14 -2.93
C ASP A 178 -26.44 13.03 -4.19
N GLN A 179 -25.26 13.50 -4.58
CA GLN A 179 -25.12 14.40 -5.71
C GLN A 179 -24.28 13.74 -6.82
N ALA A 180 -24.92 13.48 -7.96
CA ALA A 180 -24.19 13.07 -9.16
C ALA A 180 -23.34 14.26 -9.65
N VAL A 181 -22.05 14.21 -9.38
CA VAL A 181 -21.11 15.19 -9.93
C VAL A 181 -20.64 14.69 -11.29
N ILE A 182 -20.97 15.45 -12.32
CA ILE A 182 -20.46 15.16 -13.67
C ILE A 182 -19.02 15.69 -13.75
N TRP A 183 -18.07 14.83 -13.51
CA TRP A 183 -16.65 15.13 -13.67
C TRP A 183 -16.32 15.29 -15.16
N ARG A 184 -16.10 16.53 -15.59
CA ARG A 184 -15.52 16.77 -16.91
C ARG A 184 -14.00 16.63 -16.80
N GLY A 185 -13.34 16.10 -17.87
CA GLY A 185 -11.91 15.82 -17.87
C GLY A 185 -11.03 16.91 -17.25
N PRO A 186 -11.16 18.21 -17.64
CA PRO A 186 -10.36 19.30 -17.07
C PRO A 186 -10.60 19.52 -15.56
N MET A 187 -11.84 19.34 -15.08
CA MET A 187 -12.17 19.48 -13.65
C MET A 187 -11.56 18.35 -12.83
N ALA A 188 -11.69 17.12 -13.31
CA ALA A 188 -11.09 15.96 -12.67
C ALA A 188 -9.56 16.08 -12.59
N SER A 189 -8.91 16.44 -13.70
CA SER A 189 -7.47 16.64 -13.75
C SER A 189 -7.01 17.75 -12.79
N LYS A 190 -7.75 18.85 -12.69
CA LYS A 190 -7.43 19.93 -11.74
C LYS A 190 -7.54 19.47 -10.28
N ALA A 191 -8.63 18.78 -9.92
CA ALA A 191 -8.82 18.26 -8.57
C ALA A 191 -7.72 17.25 -8.20
N LEU A 192 -7.40 16.32 -9.10
CA LEU A 192 -6.34 15.35 -8.91
C LEU A 192 -4.98 16.01 -8.74
N ASN A 193 -4.65 17.02 -9.58
CA ASN A 193 -3.41 17.78 -9.42
C ASN A 193 -3.32 18.47 -8.06
N GLN A 194 -4.42 19.03 -7.55
CA GLN A 194 -4.44 19.62 -6.22
C GLN A 194 -4.22 18.58 -5.13
N MET A 195 -4.85 17.41 -5.22
CA MET A 195 -4.67 16.31 -4.27
C MET A 195 -3.21 15.77 -4.28
N ILE A 196 -2.55 15.83 -5.43
CA ILE A 196 -1.18 15.35 -5.60
C ILE A 196 -0.17 16.38 -5.06
N PHE A 197 -0.23 17.63 -5.54
CA PHE A 197 0.83 18.62 -5.34
C PHE A 197 0.53 19.63 -4.23
N ASP A 198 -0.75 19.89 -3.94
CA ASP A 198 -1.18 20.83 -2.90
C ASP A 198 -1.62 20.10 -1.61
N ALA A 199 -1.12 18.89 -1.39
CA ALA A 199 -1.35 18.12 -0.17
C ALA A 199 -0.09 18.00 0.69
N THR A 200 -0.31 17.84 2.00
CA THR A 200 0.77 17.62 2.99
C THR A 200 0.98 16.14 3.23
N TRP A 201 1.43 15.41 2.20
CA TRP A 201 1.70 13.97 2.31
C TRP A 201 2.80 13.65 3.35
N GLY A 202 3.79 14.55 3.50
CA GLY A 202 4.99 14.31 4.31
C GLY A 202 5.85 13.19 3.73
N GLU A 203 6.57 12.49 4.61
CA GLU A 203 7.41 11.35 4.21
C GLU A 203 6.54 10.12 3.97
N LEU A 204 6.61 9.54 2.75
CA LEU A 204 5.99 8.28 2.38
C LEU A 204 7.00 7.37 1.66
N ASP A 205 7.02 6.10 2.03
CA ASP A 205 7.76 5.07 1.29
C ASP A 205 6.99 4.68 0.02
N PHE A 206 5.64 4.63 0.10
CA PHE A 206 4.77 4.31 -1.02
C PHE A 206 3.53 5.22 -1.05
N LEU A 207 3.23 5.74 -2.24
CA LEU A 207 1.93 6.32 -2.57
C LEU A 207 1.26 5.39 -3.58
N LEU A 208 0.17 4.74 -3.19
CA LEU A 208 -0.64 3.92 -4.08
C LEU A 208 -1.69 4.81 -4.76
N VAL A 209 -1.75 4.78 -6.07
CA VAL A 209 -2.72 5.56 -6.86
C VAL A 209 -3.77 4.60 -7.42
N ASP A 210 -4.97 4.65 -6.84
CA ASP A 210 -6.11 3.87 -7.31
C ASP A 210 -6.72 4.56 -8.53
N LEU A 211 -6.37 4.08 -9.74
CA LEU A 211 -6.79 4.70 -11.01
C LEU A 211 -8.25 4.37 -11.33
N PRO A 212 -8.95 5.18 -12.13
CA PRO A 212 -10.24 4.79 -12.70
C PRO A 212 -10.14 3.47 -13.46
N PRO A 213 -11.21 2.73 -13.70
CA PRO A 213 -11.17 1.55 -14.57
C PRO A 213 -11.02 1.94 -16.05
N GLY A 214 -10.38 1.07 -16.84
CA GLY A 214 -10.18 1.28 -18.28
C GLY A 214 -8.84 1.89 -18.66
N THR A 215 -8.76 2.52 -19.85
CA THR A 215 -7.51 3.04 -20.45
C THR A 215 -7.73 4.38 -21.17
N GLY A 216 -8.60 5.23 -20.65
CA GLY A 216 -8.99 6.50 -21.29
C GLY A 216 -8.02 7.67 -20.99
N ASP A 217 -8.35 8.85 -21.51
CA ASP A 217 -7.52 10.08 -21.44
C ASP A 217 -7.20 10.52 -19.99
N ILE A 218 -8.09 10.23 -19.04
CA ILE A 218 -7.87 10.55 -17.63
C ILE A 218 -6.68 9.79 -17.07
N HIS A 219 -6.51 8.51 -17.43
CA HIS A 219 -5.34 7.71 -17.06
C HIS A 219 -4.05 8.34 -17.57
N LEU A 220 -4.04 8.74 -18.84
CA LEU A 220 -2.89 9.39 -19.45
C LEU A 220 -2.52 10.67 -18.72
N SER A 221 -3.51 11.50 -18.40
CA SER A 221 -3.33 12.76 -17.67
C SER A 221 -2.72 12.52 -16.28
N ILE A 222 -3.20 11.52 -15.53
CA ILE A 222 -2.69 11.18 -14.20
C ILE A 222 -1.27 10.63 -14.29
N LEU A 223 -1.03 9.69 -15.21
CA LEU A 223 0.27 9.03 -15.38
C LEU A 223 1.36 9.99 -15.90
N GLN A 224 0.98 11.03 -16.65
CA GLN A 224 1.91 12.06 -17.10
C GLN A 224 2.24 13.08 -16.00
N ALA A 225 1.30 13.36 -15.10
CA ALA A 225 1.48 14.29 -14.00
C ALA A 225 2.32 13.68 -12.86
N LEU A 226 2.18 12.39 -12.61
CA LEU A 226 2.80 11.68 -11.49
C LEU A 226 4.15 11.05 -11.85
N PRO A 227 5.13 11.05 -10.93
CA PRO A 227 6.38 10.33 -11.08
C PRO A 227 6.19 8.83 -10.77
N VAL A 228 5.39 8.14 -11.58
CA VAL A 228 5.02 6.74 -11.33
C VAL A 228 6.24 5.83 -11.49
N THR A 229 6.59 5.10 -10.44
CA THR A 229 7.74 4.19 -10.39
C THR A 229 7.40 2.79 -10.86
N GLY A 230 6.13 2.41 -10.82
CA GLY A 230 5.65 1.10 -11.28
C GLY A 230 4.14 1.00 -11.28
N SER A 231 3.62 -0.04 -11.90
CA SER A 231 2.18 -0.30 -11.98
C SER A 231 1.86 -1.74 -11.63
N VAL A 232 0.68 -1.95 -11.04
CA VAL A 232 0.09 -3.27 -10.77
C VAL A 232 -1.25 -3.33 -11.47
N ILE A 233 -1.49 -4.39 -12.23
CA ILE A 233 -2.72 -4.60 -12.98
C ILE A 233 -3.60 -5.59 -12.24
N ILE A 234 -4.84 -5.21 -11.95
CA ILE A 234 -5.82 -6.10 -11.34
C ILE A 234 -6.74 -6.65 -12.41
N SER A 235 -6.91 -7.96 -12.42
CA SER A 235 -7.81 -8.66 -13.35
C SER A 235 -8.52 -9.82 -12.66
N THR A 236 -9.47 -10.40 -13.35
CA THR A 236 -10.12 -11.66 -13.00
C THR A 236 -9.84 -12.69 -14.11
N PRO A 237 -10.02 -14.00 -13.89
CA PRO A 237 -9.64 -15.04 -14.87
C PRO A 237 -10.51 -15.08 -16.13
N GLN A 238 -11.60 -14.32 -16.18
CA GLN A 238 -12.49 -14.31 -17.35
C GLN A 238 -11.79 -13.73 -18.60
N ASN A 239 -11.97 -14.36 -19.75
CA ASN A 239 -11.33 -13.97 -21.00
C ASN A 239 -11.52 -12.48 -21.36
N ILE A 240 -12.72 -11.93 -21.10
CA ILE A 240 -13.01 -10.51 -21.35
C ILE A 240 -12.15 -9.62 -20.46
N ALA A 241 -12.03 -9.94 -19.16
CA ALA A 241 -11.18 -9.18 -18.24
C ALA A 241 -9.70 -9.26 -18.61
N LEU A 242 -9.22 -10.43 -19.04
CA LEU A 242 -7.85 -10.64 -19.52
C LEU A 242 -7.56 -9.85 -20.80
N ALA A 243 -8.53 -9.76 -21.73
CA ALA A 243 -8.39 -8.93 -22.93
C ALA A 243 -8.23 -7.45 -22.58
N ASP A 244 -8.99 -6.93 -21.60
CA ASP A 244 -8.88 -5.55 -21.13
C ASP A 244 -7.62 -5.34 -20.30
N ALA A 245 -7.17 -6.31 -19.51
CA ALA A 245 -5.89 -6.23 -18.79
C ALA A 245 -4.71 -6.11 -19.76
N ARG A 246 -4.72 -6.82 -20.89
CA ARG A 246 -3.71 -6.68 -21.96
C ARG A 246 -3.66 -5.25 -22.52
N LYS A 247 -4.81 -4.59 -22.71
CA LYS A 247 -4.86 -3.17 -23.13
C LYS A 247 -4.24 -2.26 -22.07
N GLY A 248 -4.53 -2.52 -20.77
CA GLY A 248 -3.91 -1.80 -19.66
C GLY A 248 -2.38 -1.92 -19.67
N ILE A 249 -1.86 -3.14 -19.81
CA ILE A 249 -0.41 -3.38 -19.92
C ILE A 249 0.18 -2.63 -21.12
N ALA A 250 -0.48 -2.71 -22.29
CA ALA A 250 -0.03 -2.01 -23.49
C ALA A 250 0.01 -0.49 -23.28
N MET A 251 -0.93 0.09 -22.55
CA MET A 251 -0.95 1.51 -22.19
C MET A 251 0.29 1.89 -21.36
N PHE A 252 0.63 1.13 -20.31
CA PHE A 252 1.81 1.40 -19.49
C PHE A 252 3.13 1.27 -20.26
N ASN A 253 3.18 0.38 -21.24
CA ASN A 253 4.35 0.15 -22.10
C ASN A 253 4.48 1.17 -23.24
N GLN A 254 3.51 2.08 -23.43
CA GLN A 254 3.64 3.13 -24.46
C GLN A 254 4.84 4.03 -24.18
N LYS A 255 5.57 4.44 -25.23
CA LYS A 255 6.77 5.32 -25.13
C LYS A 255 6.50 6.64 -24.41
N SER A 256 5.26 7.16 -24.50
CA SER A 256 4.81 8.39 -23.83
C SER A 256 4.66 8.24 -22.32
N ILE A 257 4.38 7.02 -21.81
CA ILE A 257 4.18 6.68 -20.40
C ILE A 257 5.44 5.98 -19.87
N ASN A 258 5.78 4.84 -20.44
CA ASN A 258 6.97 4.03 -20.11
C ASN A 258 7.09 3.72 -18.60
N VAL A 259 6.01 3.21 -18.01
CA VAL A 259 5.95 2.80 -16.62
C VAL A 259 6.04 1.27 -16.54
N PRO A 260 6.97 0.71 -15.76
CA PRO A 260 7.12 -0.74 -15.66
C PRO A 260 5.89 -1.37 -14.98
N VAL A 261 5.40 -2.48 -15.58
CA VAL A 261 4.38 -3.32 -14.95
C VAL A 261 5.06 -4.28 -13.99
N LEU A 262 4.90 -4.07 -12.68
CA LEU A 262 5.50 -4.87 -11.61
C LEU A 262 4.88 -6.25 -11.50
N GLY A 263 3.60 -6.37 -11.86
CA GLY A 263 2.89 -7.63 -11.81
C GLY A 263 1.40 -7.50 -12.12
N ILE A 264 0.77 -8.67 -12.18
CA ILE A 264 -0.69 -8.81 -12.35
C ILE A 264 -1.23 -9.53 -11.13
N VAL A 265 -2.31 -9.01 -10.55
CA VAL A 265 -3.07 -9.69 -9.49
C VAL A 265 -4.31 -10.30 -10.12
N GLU A 266 -4.36 -11.63 -10.14
CA GLU A 266 -5.57 -12.38 -10.49
C GLU A 266 -6.47 -12.44 -9.26
N ASN A 267 -7.53 -11.66 -9.26
CA ASN A 267 -8.51 -11.61 -8.18
C ASN A 267 -9.75 -12.45 -8.56
N MET A 268 -10.52 -12.90 -7.56
CA MET A 268 -11.71 -13.71 -7.75
C MET A 268 -11.45 -14.99 -8.59
N ALA A 269 -10.25 -15.57 -8.44
CA ALA A 269 -9.80 -16.71 -9.22
C ALA A 269 -10.54 -18.00 -8.86
N TYR A 270 -11.01 -18.10 -7.62
CA TYR A 270 -11.77 -19.26 -7.14
C TYR A 270 -12.69 -18.87 -5.98
N PHE A 271 -13.69 -19.69 -5.78
CA PHE A 271 -14.60 -19.62 -4.64
C PHE A 271 -14.45 -20.90 -3.80
N THR A 272 -14.43 -20.76 -2.48
CA THR A 272 -14.39 -21.90 -1.54
C THR A 272 -15.77 -22.03 -0.90
N ASP A 273 -16.48 -23.10 -1.19
CA ASP A 273 -17.75 -23.45 -0.58
C ASP A 273 -17.51 -24.36 0.64
N ARG A 274 -18.48 -24.40 1.58
CA ARG A 274 -18.46 -25.31 2.75
C ARG A 274 -18.48 -26.79 2.37
N LYS A 275 -18.96 -27.16 1.17
CA LYS A 275 -19.10 -28.53 0.68
C LYS A 275 -18.02 -28.95 -0.32
N SER A 276 -17.31 -28.01 -0.93
CA SER A 276 -16.25 -28.27 -1.90
C SER A 276 -15.00 -27.50 -1.53
N THR A 277 -13.85 -28.14 -1.64
CA THR A 277 -12.57 -27.56 -1.27
C THR A 277 -12.15 -26.40 -2.19
N ARG A 278 -12.64 -26.31 -3.43
CA ARG A 278 -12.29 -25.26 -4.39
C ARG A 278 -13.14 -25.32 -5.65
N LEU A 279 -13.87 -24.24 -5.98
CA LEU A 279 -14.49 -24.05 -7.29
C LEU A 279 -13.68 -23.00 -8.06
N ASN A 280 -13.17 -23.37 -9.22
CA ASN A 280 -12.54 -22.43 -10.14
C ASN A 280 -13.65 -21.66 -10.86
N SER A 281 -13.57 -20.34 -10.88
CA SER A 281 -14.54 -19.46 -11.55
C SER A 281 -14.68 -19.72 -13.06
N SER A 282 -13.70 -20.42 -13.68
CA SER A 282 -13.76 -20.83 -15.09
C SER A 282 -14.80 -21.93 -15.36
N HIS A 283 -15.34 -22.60 -14.33
CA HIS A 283 -16.40 -23.59 -14.47
C HIS A 283 -17.82 -23.03 -14.32
N LEU A 284 -17.95 -21.75 -13.97
CA LEU A 284 -19.23 -21.04 -14.07
C LEU A 284 -19.48 -20.60 -15.52
N VAL A 285 -19.58 -21.56 -16.42
CA VAL A 285 -20.24 -21.36 -17.72
C VAL A 285 -21.73 -21.34 -17.42
N ILE A 286 -22.29 -20.16 -17.30
CA ILE A 286 -23.73 -19.97 -17.31
C ILE A 286 -24.15 -20.30 -18.73
N SER A 287 -24.77 -21.48 -18.89
CA SER A 287 -25.53 -21.89 -20.10
C SER A 287 -26.74 -21.01 -20.26
#